data_c2d0e2241f25e7eba885856fcb4026b2
#
_entry.id   c2d0e2241f25e7eba885856fcb4026b2
#
_cell.length_a   1.000
_cell.length_b   1.000
_cell.length_c   1.000
_cell.angle_alpha   90.00
_cell.angle_beta   90.00
_cell.angle_gamma   90.00
#
_symmetry.space_group_name_H-M   'P 1'
#
loop_
_entity.id
_entity.type
_entity.pdbx_description
1 polymer ?
#
loop_
_entity_poly.entity_id
_entity_poly.type
_entity_poly.pdbx_seq_one_letter_code
_entity_poly.pdbx_strand_id
1 'polypeptide(L)'
;MKIGIPKEIKDSEHRVGMTPSGALTLVENKHDVFVQSGAGLGSRFSDDDYRFVGAKILKTIEEVYDISEMIIKVKEPLKKEYSLIKEGQIIYTFFHFASSKELTQAMIDSNSICIAYETVENADGTLPLLTPMSEVAGRMAAQQGAKFLEKHQKGCGILLGGVPGVSPAKAVVIGGGVVGTQSAKMLSGLGADVTILDISLERLRELDDIMPKNVKTKFSNHYNIKECIKNAHLVIGAVLLPGAKAPNLITKEMLKDLEKGTVLVDVAVDQGGCFETTKPTTHSDPTYIIDDVLHYSVANMPGAVPMTSTDGLTNATIYYAIEIANKGWKQACIENNPLKKGLNIVRGNVVYKAVAEAFNMKYTKLNF
;
A
#
# COMPACT_ATOMS: atom_id res chain seq x y z
N MET A 1 -2.30 -7.84 -27.38
CA MET A 1 -1.56 -6.68 -26.80
C MET A 1 -0.17 -7.12 -26.39
N LYS A 2 0.82 -6.26 -26.54
CA LYS A 2 2.19 -6.44 -26.03
C LYS A 2 2.30 -5.82 -24.64
N ILE A 3 2.65 -6.62 -23.64
CA ILE A 3 2.64 -6.22 -22.22
C ILE A 3 4.05 -6.31 -21.66
N GLY A 4 4.56 -5.21 -21.11
CA GLY A 4 5.89 -5.09 -20.54
C GLY A 4 5.86 -5.09 -19.01
N ILE A 5 6.78 -5.85 -18.43
CA ILE A 5 6.98 -5.94 -16.99
C ILE A 5 8.45 -5.56 -16.70
N PRO A 6 8.75 -4.28 -16.49
CA PRO A 6 10.09 -3.84 -16.17
C PRO A 6 10.49 -4.21 -14.75
N LYS A 7 11.78 -4.22 -14.48
CA LYS A 7 12.33 -4.29 -13.14
C LYS A 7 12.09 -2.97 -12.41
N GLU A 8 11.65 -3.04 -11.17
CA GLU A 8 11.56 -1.86 -10.32
C GLU A 8 12.94 -1.29 -10.01
N ILE A 9 13.06 0.03 -10.11
CA ILE A 9 14.32 0.76 -9.89
C ILE A 9 14.28 1.69 -8.68
N LYS A 10 13.14 1.75 -7.98
CA LYS A 10 13.00 2.50 -6.73
C LYS A 10 13.85 1.83 -5.65
N ASP A 11 14.49 2.63 -4.81
CA ASP A 11 15.31 2.12 -3.72
C ASP A 11 14.52 1.16 -2.82
N SER A 12 15.15 0.03 -2.50
CA SER A 12 14.56 -1.02 -1.66
C SER A 12 13.21 -1.59 -2.16
N GLU A 13 12.91 -1.43 -3.47
CA GLU A 13 11.74 -2.07 -4.09
C GLU A 13 12.16 -3.37 -4.78
N HIS A 14 11.71 -4.48 -4.23
CA HIS A 14 12.04 -5.83 -4.66
C HIS A 14 10.84 -6.60 -5.22
N ARG A 15 9.65 -5.97 -5.25
CA ARG A 15 8.46 -6.54 -5.88
C ARG A 15 8.58 -6.45 -7.40
N VAL A 16 7.72 -7.18 -8.10
CA VAL A 16 7.55 -7.12 -9.55
C VAL A 16 6.08 -6.96 -9.90
N GLY A 17 5.77 -6.28 -11.00
CA GLY A 17 4.39 -5.94 -11.38
C GLY A 17 3.50 -7.14 -11.68
N MET A 18 4.09 -8.32 -11.96
CA MET A 18 3.34 -9.53 -12.31
C MET A 18 4.15 -10.78 -11.95
N THR A 19 3.49 -11.78 -11.37
CA THR A 19 4.09 -13.11 -11.13
C THR A 19 4.17 -13.95 -12.40
N PRO A 20 4.95 -15.05 -12.44
CA PRO A 20 4.89 -16.01 -13.54
C PRO A 20 3.48 -16.57 -13.76
N SER A 21 2.71 -16.83 -12.72
CA SER A 21 1.31 -17.28 -12.81
C SER A 21 0.41 -16.24 -13.51
N GLY A 22 0.55 -14.96 -13.15
CA GLY A 22 -0.18 -13.89 -13.83
C GLY A 22 0.27 -13.72 -15.28
N ALA A 23 1.57 -13.86 -15.57
CA ALA A 23 2.11 -13.85 -16.92
C ALA A 23 1.54 -15.01 -17.76
N LEU A 24 1.42 -16.24 -17.20
CA LEU A 24 0.77 -17.38 -17.85
C LEU A 24 -0.66 -17.03 -18.26
N THR A 25 -1.43 -16.44 -17.34
CA THR A 25 -2.82 -16.06 -17.62
C THR A 25 -2.92 -15.07 -18.79
N LEU A 26 -2.01 -14.10 -18.89
CA LEU A 26 -1.95 -13.17 -20.01
C LEU A 26 -1.56 -13.88 -21.32
N VAL A 27 -0.60 -14.81 -21.30
CA VAL A 27 -0.18 -15.61 -22.46
C VAL A 27 -1.32 -16.51 -22.94
N GLU A 28 -2.03 -17.17 -22.04
CA GLU A 28 -3.21 -18.00 -22.37
C GLU A 28 -4.34 -17.16 -23.00
N ASN A 29 -4.46 -15.88 -22.61
CA ASN A 29 -5.36 -14.92 -23.27
C ASN A 29 -4.77 -14.34 -24.57
N LYS A 30 -3.71 -14.96 -25.14
CA LYS A 30 -3.08 -14.61 -26.43
C LYS A 30 -2.43 -13.22 -26.46
N HIS A 31 -1.88 -12.79 -25.35
CA HIS A 31 -1.05 -11.59 -25.28
C HIS A 31 0.43 -11.95 -25.27
N ASP A 32 1.27 -11.08 -25.84
CA ASP A 32 2.71 -11.19 -25.74
C ASP A 32 3.19 -10.53 -24.45
N VAL A 33 3.83 -11.29 -23.58
CA VAL A 33 4.37 -10.79 -22.30
C VAL A 33 5.89 -10.70 -22.37
N PHE A 34 6.42 -9.52 -22.07
CA PHE A 34 7.84 -9.20 -22.06
C PHE A 34 8.27 -8.80 -20.66
N VAL A 35 9.26 -9.50 -20.11
CA VAL A 35 9.75 -9.26 -18.75
C VAL A 35 11.21 -8.84 -18.82
N GLN A 36 11.58 -7.79 -18.10
CA GLN A 36 12.99 -7.42 -17.99
C GLN A 36 13.76 -8.48 -17.20
N SER A 37 14.93 -8.86 -17.68
CA SER A 37 15.81 -9.81 -17.00
C SER A 37 16.05 -9.42 -15.54
N GLY A 38 15.86 -10.36 -14.65
CA GLY A 38 16.02 -10.18 -13.22
C GLY A 38 14.92 -9.35 -12.53
N ALA A 39 13.81 -9.04 -13.20
CA ALA A 39 12.70 -8.26 -12.60
C ALA A 39 12.06 -8.99 -11.42
N GLY A 40 11.90 -10.30 -11.50
CA GLY A 40 11.26 -11.13 -10.48
C GLY A 40 12.17 -11.60 -9.34
N LEU A 41 13.50 -11.43 -9.45
CA LEU A 41 14.45 -12.05 -8.51
C LEU A 41 14.23 -11.64 -7.05
N GLY A 42 13.85 -10.40 -6.79
CA GLY A 42 13.55 -9.92 -5.44
C GLY A 42 12.33 -10.60 -4.81
N SER A 43 11.43 -11.14 -5.63
CA SER A 43 10.24 -11.92 -5.24
C SER A 43 10.42 -13.43 -5.45
N ARG A 44 11.66 -13.90 -5.65
CA ARG A 44 12.06 -15.30 -5.89
C ARG A 44 11.57 -15.90 -7.20
N PHE A 45 11.27 -15.08 -8.21
CA PHE A 45 10.95 -15.54 -9.54
C PHE A 45 12.16 -15.34 -10.46
N SER A 46 12.67 -16.42 -11.04
CA SER A 46 13.77 -16.38 -12.00
C SER A 46 13.28 -16.02 -13.40
N ASP A 47 14.20 -15.65 -14.28
CA ASP A 47 13.89 -15.45 -15.71
C ASP A 47 13.35 -16.76 -16.35
N ASP A 48 13.81 -17.90 -15.88
CA ASP A 48 13.36 -19.21 -16.39
C ASP A 48 11.92 -19.53 -15.99
N ASP A 49 11.47 -19.09 -14.80
CA ASP A 49 10.07 -19.23 -14.39
C ASP A 49 9.13 -18.47 -15.36
N TYR A 50 9.55 -17.29 -15.81
CA TYR A 50 8.78 -16.54 -16.82
C TYR A 50 8.87 -17.15 -18.21
N ARG A 51 10.04 -17.66 -18.64
CA ARG A 51 10.18 -18.38 -19.92
C ARG A 51 9.32 -19.63 -19.95
N PHE A 52 9.26 -20.37 -18.86
CA PHE A 52 8.48 -21.60 -18.72
C PHE A 52 6.98 -21.36 -18.99
N VAL A 53 6.45 -20.21 -18.64
CA VAL A 53 5.06 -19.82 -18.87
C VAL A 53 4.84 -19.08 -20.19
N GLY A 54 5.85 -19.00 -21.05
CA GLY A 54 5.76 -18.42 -22.40
C GLY A 54 6.03 -16.91 -22.48
N ALA A 55 6.45 -16.26 -21.40
CA ALA A 55 6.91 -14.89 -21.45
C ALA A 55 8.31 -14.77 -22.07
N LYS A 56 8.59 -13.65 -22.70
CA LYS A 56 9.87 -13.33 -23.35
C LYS A 56 10.71 -12.45 -22.45
N ILE A 57 11.99 -12.83 -22.24
CA ILE A 57 12.91 -12.04 -21.41
C ILE A 57 13.69 -11.05 -22.29
N LEU A 58 13.66 -9.78 -21.91
CA LEU A 58 14.42 -8.69 -22.51
C LEU A 58 15.53 -8.23 -21.55
N LYS A 59 16.62 -7.73 -22.11
CA LYS A 59 17.80 -7.41 -21.29
C LYS A 59 17.67 -6.10 -20.55
N THR A 60 17.08 -5.09 -21.18
CA THR A 60 17.08 -3.71 -20.67
C THR A 60 15.65 -3.19 -20.49
N ILE A 61 15.52 -2.15 -19.67
CA ILE A 61 14.25 -1.47 -19.45
C ILE A 61 13.78 -0.76 -20.72
N GLU A 62 14.70 -0.21 -21.49
CA GLU A 62 14.44 0.46 -22.77
C GLU A 62 13.78 -0.49 -23.76
N GLU A 63 14.30 -1.72 -23.89
CA GLU A 63 13.71 -2.75 -24.74
C GLU A 63 12.28 -3.07 -24.32
N VAL A 64 12.02 -3.14 -23.00
CA VAL A 64 10.67 -3.44 -22.46
C VAL A 64 9.70 -2.31 -22.79
N TYR A 65 10.07 -1.05 -22.53
CA TYR A 65 9.22 0.10 -22.85
C TYR A 65 9.03 0.25 -24.35
N ASP A 66 10.07 -0.01 -25.16
CA ASP A 66 10.01 0.16 -26.61
C ASP A 66 9.00 -0.77 -27.29
N ILE A 67 8.95 -2.03 -26.88
CA ILE A 67 8.08 -3.04 -27.53
C ILE A 67 6.65 -3.03 -27.03
N SER A 68 6.39 -2.50 -25.83
CA SER A 68 5.14 -2.72 -25.09
C SER A 68 4.09 -1.64 -25.40
N GLU A 69 2.83 -2.07 -25.46
CA GLU A 69 1.64 -1.21 -25.51
C GLU A 69 1.13 -0.89 -24.11
N MET A 70 1.33 -1.81 -23.15
CA MET A 70 1.00 -1.64 -21.73
C MET A 70 2.20 -2.02 -20.87
N ILE A 71 2.53 -1.16 -19.92
CA ILE A 71 3.53 -1.40 -18.88
C ILE A 71 2.83 -1.67 -17.57
N ILE A 72 3.16 -2.79 -16.93
CA ILE A 72 2.65 -3.17 -15.61
C ILE A 72 3.80 -3.06 -14.61
N LYS A 73 3.63 -2.21 -13.60
CA LYS A 73 4.61 -1.94 -12.53
C LYS A 73 3.97 -2.07 -11.15
N VAL A 74 4.80 -1.98 -10.13
CA VAL A 74 4.37 -1.82 -8.74
C VAL A 74 4.35 -0.36 -8.34
N LYS A 75 5.46 0.36 -8.62
CA LYS A 75 5.63 1.76 -8.24
C LYS A 75 5.56 2.69 -9.44
N GLU A 76 5.34 3.96 -9.15
CA GLU A 76 5.35 5.04 -10.11
C GLU A 76 6.64 5.03 -10.96
N PRO A 77 6.58 5.42 -12.24
CA PRO A 77 7.77 5.67 -13.02
C PRO A 77 8.65 6.74 -12.35
N LEU A 78 9.96 6.50 -12.32
CA LEU A 78 10.95 7.46 -11.84
C LEU A 78 11.51 8.29 -12.98
N LYS A 79 12.20 9.37 -12.64
CA LYS A 79 12.76 10.32 -13.62
C LYS A 79 13.56 9.67 -14.77
N LYS A 80 14.26 8.56 -14.49
CA LYS A 80 15.01 7.79 -15.49
C LYS A 80 14.11 7.07 -16.51
N GLU A 81 12.84 6.84 -16.16
CA GLU A 81 11.86 6.12 -16.97
C GLU A 81 11.00 7.08 -17.81
N TYR A 82 10.90 8.37 -17.45
CA TYR A 82 9.98 9.32 -18.10
C TYR A 82 10.20 9.40 -19.61
N SER A 83 11.45 9.43 -20.07
CA SER A 83 11.79 9.50 -21.48
C SER A 83 11.55 8.21 -22.27
N LEU A 84 11.28 7.10 -21.58
CA LEU A 84 10.98 5.80 -22.19
C LEU A 84 9.50 5.63 -22.51
N ILE A 85 8.64 6.40 -21.84
CA ILE A 85 7.19 6.30 -21.96
C ILE A 85 6.74 6.92 -23.27
N LYS A 86 5.95 6.17 -24.05
CA LYS A 86 5.48 6.58 -25.37
C LYS A 86 4.08 7.17 -25.33
N GLU A 87 3.78 8.02 -26.31
CA GLU A 87 2.41 8.49 -26.54
C GLU A 87 1.43 7.32 -26.70
N GLY A 88 0.31 7.38 -25.97
CA GLY A 88 -0.73 6.37 -25.99
C GLY A 88 -0.38 5.06 -25.27
N GLN A 89 0.83 4.91 -24.74
CA GLN A 89 1.22 3.75 -23.94
C GLN A 89 0.45 3.73 -22.63
N ILE A 90 -0.06 2.56 -22.24
CA ILE A 90 -0.78 2.38 -20.98
C ILE A 90 0.25 2.10 -19.88
N ILE A 91 0.19 2.88 -18.80
CA ILE A 91 0.96 2.64 -17.59
C ILE A 91 -0.01 2.27 -16.48
N TYR A 92 0.09 1.05 -15.99
CA TYR A 92 -0.79 0.44 -15.01
C TYR A 92 0.00 0.10 -13.75
N THR A 93 -0.13 0.92 -12.70
CA THR A 93 0.72 0.89 -11.49
C THR A 93 0.13 1.73 -10.36
N PHE A 94 0.75 1.72 -9.16
CA PHE A 94 0.57 2.78 -8.17
C PHE A 94 1.30 4.04 -8.62
N PHE A 95 0.62 5.17 -8.65
CA PHE A 95 1.21 6.46 -9.04
C PHE A 95 1.38 7.44 -7.88
N HIS A 96 0.39 7.52 -6.99
CA HIS A 96 0.34 8.52 -5.93
C HIS A 96 0.54 9.97 -6.47
N PHE A 97 -0.11 10.29 -7.58
CA PHE A 97 0.08 11.57 -8.32
C PHE A 97 0.02 12.80 -7.43
N ALA A 98 -0.93 12.86 -6.49
CA ALA A 98 -1.10 14.02 -5.60
C ALA A 98 0.14 14.31 -4.72
N SER A 99 1.11 13.40 -4.63
CA SER A 99 2.35 13.58 -3.87
C SER A 99 3.51 14.16 -4.70
N SER A 100 3.42 14.16 -6.05
CA SER A 100 4.51 14.58 -6.93
C SER A 100 4.04 15.35 -8.15
N LYS A 101 4.24 16.67 -8.14
CA LYS A 101 3.98 17.52 -9.30
C LYS A 101 4.87 17.19 -10.50
N GLU A 102 6.13 16.81 -10.24
CA GLU A 102 7.10 16.42 -11.30
C GLU A 102 6.62 15.18 -12.05
N LEU A 103 6.23 14.12 -11.33
CA LEU A 103 5.67 12.91 -11.94
C LEU A 103 4.38 13.22 -12.72
N THR A 104 3.49 14.00 -12.13
CA THR A 104 2.22 14.38 -12.78
C THR A 104 2.48 15.10 -14.10
N GLN A 105 3.39 16.07 -14.11
CA GLN A 105 3.74 16.80 -15.33
C GLN A 105 4.42 15.88 -16.38
N ALA A 106 5.33 15.02 -15.96
CA ALA A 106 5.99 14.08 -16.86
C ALA A 106 4.97 13.13 -17.55
N MET A 107 3.97 12.66 -16.83
CA MET A 107 2.91 11.81 -17.42
C MET A 107 1.97 12.60 -18.34
N ILE A 108 1.72 13.87 -18.05
CA ILE A 108 1.00 14.77 -18.97
C ILE A 108 1.80 14.93 -20.27
N ASP A 109 3.08 15.25 -20.18
CA ASP A 109 3.96 15.52 -21.31
C ASP A 109 4.19 14.27 -22.19
N SER A 110 4.16 13.08 -21.59
CA SER A 110 4.30 11.80 -22.33
C SER A 110 3.07 11.44 -23.18
N ASN A 111 1.93 12.10 -22.99
CA ASN A 111 0.65 11.74 -23.64
C ASN A 111 0.23 10.26 -23.41
N SER A 112 0.71 9.63 -22.36
CA SER A 112 0.38 8.26 -21.97
C SER A 112 -1.03 8.13 -21.38
N ILE A 113 -1.43 6.89 -21.10
CA ILE A 113 -2.69 6.56 -20.40
C ILE A 113 -2.33 5.97 -19.05
N CYS A 114 -2.57 6.73 -17.97
CA CYS A 114 -2.20 6.34 -16.62
C CYS A 114 -3.41 5.80 -15.87
N ILE A 115 -3.36 4.51 -15.55
CA ILE A 115 -4.35 3.81 -14.73
C ILE A 115 -3.74 3.54 -13.38
N ALA A 116 -4.17 4.28 -12.36
CA ALA A 116 -3.64 4.22 -11.00
C ALA A 116 -4.37 3.15 -10.18
N TYR A 117 -3.62 2.21 -9.62
CA TYR A 117 -4.18 1.15 -8.76
C TYR A 117 -4.97 1.70 -7.57
N GLU A 118 -4.45 2.74 -6.93
CA GLU A 118 -5.02 3.35 -5.72
C GLU A 118 -6.32 4.13 -5.96
N THR A 119 -6.72 4.34 -7.22
CA THR A 119 -7.96 5.03 -7.56
C THR A 119 -8.99 4.15 -8.25
N VAL A 120 -8.67 2.88 -8.50
CA VAL A 120 -9.68 1.87 -8.87
C VAL A 120 -10.58 1.65 -7.66
N GLU A 121 -11.87 2.01 -7.79
CA GLU A 121 -12.80 2.08 -6.66
C GLU A 121 -14.14 1.45 -7.02
N ASN A 122 -14.58 0.51 -6.21
CA ASN A 122 -15.88 -0.14 -6.30
C ASN A 122 -17.04 0.82 -5.96
N ALA A 123 -18.28 0.39 -6.22
CA ALA A 123 -19.46 1.18 -5.93
C ALA A 123 -19.67 1.47 -4.42
N ASP A 124 -19.17 0.59 -3.56
CA ASP A 124 -19.21 0.70 -2.10
C ASP A 124 -18.06 1.53 -1.51
N GLY A 125 -17.19 2.12 -2.38
CA GLY A 125 -16.04 2.91 -1.98
C GLY A 125 -14.80 2.09 -1.61
N THR A 126 -14.84 0.76 -1.72
CA THR A 126 -13.65 -0.08 -1.49
C THR A 126 -12.64 0.07 -2.64
N LEU A 127 -11.35 -0.07 -2.31
CA LEU A 127 -10.22 0.09 -3.23
C LEU A 127 -9.56 -1.28 -3.49
N PRO A 128 -10.08 -2.09 -4.42
CA PRO A 128 -9.71 -3.50 -4.57
C PRO A 128 -8.23 -3.72 -4.88
N LEU A 129 -7.55 -2.78 -5.53
CA LEU A 129 -6.13 -2.90 -5.88
C LEU A 129 -5.19 -2.35 -4.79
N LEU A 130 -5.71 -1.50 -3.89
CA LEU A 130 -4.96 -1.03 -2.71
C LEU A 130 -5.10 -2.00 -1.54
N THR A 131 -6.24 -2.67 -1.42
CA THR A 131 -6.57 -3.59 -0.32
C THR A 131 -5.46 -4.61 -0.01
N PRO A 132 -4.86 -5.35 -0.98
CA PRO A 132 -3.80 -6.32 -0.67
C PRO A 132 -2.58 -5.70 0.01
N MET A 133 -2.19 -4.50 -0.41
CA MET A 133 -1.06 -3.80 0.21
C MET A 133 -1.41 -3.28 1.61
N SER A 134 -2.65 -2.85 1.82
CA SER A 134 -3.16 -2.49 3.14
C SER A 134 -3.22 -3.69 4.09
N GLU A 135 -3.57 -4.88 3.59
CA GLU A 135 -3.55 -6.12 4.36
C GLU A 135 -2.13 -6.50 4.78
N VAL A 136 -1.17 -6.46 3.84
CA VAL A 136 0.25 -6.72 4.14
C VAL A 136 0.77 -5.69 5.15
N ALA A 137 0.49 -4.40 4.96
CA ALA A 137 0.94 -3.34 5.86
C ALA A 137 0.41 -3.54 7.29
N GLY A 138 -0.88 -3.88 7.44
CA GLY A 138 -1.49 -4.14 8.75
C GLY A 138 -0.87 -5.35 9.47
N ARG A 139 -0.61 -6.43 8.75
CA ARG A 139 0.07 -7.62 9.31
C ARG A 139 1.52 -7.32 9.68
N MET A 140 2.22 -6.56 8.86
CA MET A 140 3.58 -6.12 9.16
C MET A 140 3.64 -5.17 10.35
N ALA A 141 2.66 -4.29 10.52
CA ALA A 141 2.59 -3.41 11.68
C ALA A 141 2.56 -4.20 12.99
N ALA A 142 1.80 -5.30 13.06
CA ALA A 142 1.80 -6.19 14.21
C ALA A 142 3.15 -6.91 14.39
N GLN A 143 3.74 -7.43 13.31
CA GLN A 143 5.03 -8.12 13.35
C GLN A 143 6.17 -7.20 13.80
N GLN A 144 6.26 -6.01 13.24
CA GLN A 144 7.28 -5.03 13.61
C GLN A 144 7.02 -4.47 15.01
N GLY A 145 5.75 -4.18 15.35
CA GLY A 145 5.38 -3.77 16.70
C GLY A 145 5.85 -4.76 17.76
N ALA A 146 5.59 -6.06 17.56
CA ALA A 146 6.03 -7.12 18.45
C ALA A 146 7.57 -7.17 18.58
N LYS A 147 8.30 -7.06 17.46
CA LYS A 147 9.76 -7.02 17.44
C LYS A 147 10.32 -5.85 18.25
N PHE A 148 9.79 -4.65 18.02
CA PHE A 148 10.34 -3.45 18.65
C PHE A 148 9.93 -3.28 20.12
N LEU A 149 9.04 -4.12 20.67
CA LEU A 149 8.81 -4.22 22.11
C LEU A 149 10.00 -4.83 22.88
N GLU A 150 10.88 -5.55 22.19
CA GLU A 150 12.04 -6.21 22.79
C GLU A 150 13.04 -5.17 23.34
N LYS A 151 13.69 -5.49 24.49
CA LYS A 151 14.57 -4.53 25.19
C LYS A 151 15.79 -4.11 24.37
N HIS A 152 16.40 -5.03 23.63
CA HIS A 152 17.55 -4.72 22.77
C HIS A 152 17.17 -3.86 21.55
N GLN A 153 15.89 -3.82 21.19
CA GLN A 153 15.34 -2.89 20.21
C GLN A 153 14.89 -1.53 20.81
N LYS A 154 15.21 -1.28 22.09
CA LYS A 154 14.87 -0.08 22.87
C LYS A 154 13.38 0.00 23.29
N GLY A 155 12.61 -1.08 23.11
CA GLY A 155 11.26 -1.21 23.63
C GLY A 155 11.20 -1.42 25.14
N CYS A 156 10.01 -1.53 25.70
CA CYS A 156 9.78 -1.71 27.13
C CYS A 156 10.21 -3.10 27.67
N GLY A 157 10.49 -4.06 26.79
CA GLY A 157 10.96 -5.41 27.19
C GLY A 157 9.81 -6.35 27.57
N ILE A 158 8.64 -6.22 26.96
CA ILE A 158 7.48 -7.08 27.19
C ILE A 158 7.29 -8.06 26.03
N LEU A 159 6.92 -9.30 26.35
CA LEU A 159 6.50 -10.28 25.36
C LEU A 159 5.02 -10.06 25.01
N LEU A 160 4.70 -9.93 23.72
CA LEU A 160 3.36 -9.53 23.26
C LEU A 160 2.26 -10.46 23.80
N GLY A 161 2.43 -11.76 23.75
CA GLY A 161 1.44 -12.74 24.21
C GLY A 161 1.50 -13.09 25.71
N GLY A 162 2.46 -12.54 26.46
CA GLY A 162 2.71 -12.98 27.84
C GLY A 162 3.15 -14.43 27.92
N VAL A 163 3.09 -15.01 29.13
CA VAL A 163 3.29 -16.45 29.40
C VAL A 163 2.35 -16.87 30.54
N PRO A 164 2.15 -18.19 30.80
CA PRO A 164 1.35 -18.63 31.95
C PRO A 164 1.77 -17.93 33.25
N GLY A 165 0.81 -17.26 33.88
CA GLY A 165 1.04 -16.47 35.11
C GLY A 165 1.49 -15.01 34.87
N VAL A 166 1.72 -14.59 33.63
CA VAL A 166 2.10 -13.22 33.26
C VAL A 166 1.15 -12.68 32.20
N SER A 167 0.57 -11.53 32.44
CA SER A 167 -0.37 -10.90 31.51
C SER A 167 0.25 -10.55 30.15
N PRO A 168 -0.52 -10.64 29.06
CA PRO A 168 -0.06 -10.20 27.75
C PRO A 168 0.13 -8.68 27.66
N ALA A 169 0.82 -8.25 26.63
CA ALA A 169 0.92 -6.83 26.30
C ALA A 169 -0.45 -6.26 25.88
N LYS A 170 -0.69 -5.00 26.24
CA LYS A 170 -1.84 -4.22 25.77
C LYS A 170 -1.49 -3.54 24.47
N ALA A 171 -2.25 -3.81 23.42
CA ALA A 171 -2.10 -3.21 22.12
C ALA A 171 -3.34 -2.39 21.74
N VAL A 172 -3.12 -1.20 21.22
CA VAL A 172 -4.18 -0.29 20.75
C VAL A 172 -4.05 -0.09 19.26
N VAL A 173 -5.15 -0.26 18.53
CA VAL A 173 -5.22 -0.01 17.08
C VAL A 173 -6.20 1.13 16.84
N ILE A 174 -5.75 2.21 16.22
CA ILE A 174 -6.58 3.38 15.93
C ILE A 174 -6.92 3.39 14.45
N GLY A 175 -8.20 3.15 14.13
CA GLY A 175 -8.74 2.96 12.78
C GLY A 175 -9.09 1.49 12.52
N GLY A 176 -10.36 1.22 12.23
CA GLY A 176 -10.92 -0.11 11.97
C GLY A 176 -11.00 -0.49 10.49
N GLY A 177 -10.30 0.25 9.59
CA GLY A 177 -10.21 -0.07 8.17
C GLY A 177 -9.44 -1.37 7.89
N VAL A 178 -9.04 -1.60 6.63
CA VAL A 178 -8.31 -2.82 6.23
C VAL A 178 -7.04 -3.01 7.07
N VAL A 179 -6.19 -1.98 7.15
CA VAL A 179 -4.94 -2.01 7.91
C VAL A 179 -5.19 -2.37 9.38
N GLY A 180 -6.07 -1.63 10.05
CA GLY A 180 -6.33 -1.86 11.47
C GLY A 180 -6.95 -3.21 11.78
N THR A 181 -7.86 -3.68 10.91
CA THR A 181 -8.44 -5.02 11.01
C THR A 181 -7.38 -6.11 10.95
N GLN A 182 -6.45 -6.02 9.99
CA GLN A 182 -5.37 -6.99 9.86
C GLN A 182 -4.36 -6.90 11.01
N SER A 183 -4.06 -5.68 11.47
CA SER A 183 -3.22 -5.47 12.66
C SER A 183 -3.84 -6.13 13.90
N ALA A 184 -5.13 -5.86 14.17
CA ALA A 184 -5.83 -6.41 15.32
C ALA A 184 -5.91 -7.95 15.26
N LYS A 185 -6.17 -8.54 14.08
CA LYS A 185 -6.17 -10.00 13.90
C LYS A 185 -4.81 -10.62 14.21
N MET A 186 -3.71 -10.03 13.72
CA MET A 186 -2.37 -10.55 13.96
C MET A 186 -1.95 -10.40 15.43
N LEU A 187 -2.19 -9.24 16.03
CA LEU A 187 -1.91 -9.00 17.45
C LEU A 187 -2.68 -9.95 18.36
N SER A 188 -3.96 -10.15 18.06
CA SER A 188 -4.83 -11.11 18.76
C SER A 188 -4.33 -12.54 18.62
N GLY A 189 -3.91 -12.94 17.38
CA GLY A 189 -3.34 -14.27 17.14
C GLY A 189 -2.03 -14.52 17.86
N LEU A 190 -1.25 -13.47 18.14
CA LEU A 190 -0.05 -13.51 18.98
C LEU A 190 -0.37 -13.46 20.48
N GLY A 191 -1.65 -13.37 20.88
CA GLY A 191 -2.09 -13.44 22.26
C GLY A 191 -2.16 -12.10 22.99
N ALA A 192 -2.02 -10.95 22.32
CA ALA A 192 -2.13 -9.64 22.96
C ALA A 192 -3.56 -9.34 23.45
N ASP A 193 -3.69 -8.47 24.45
CA ASP A 193 -4.97 -7.82 24.82
C ASP A 193 -5.13 -6.59 23.90
N VAL A 194 -6.04 -6.69 22.92
CA VAL A 194 -6.16 -5.69 21.83
C VAL A 194 -7.41 -4.83 22.06
N THR A 195 -7.25 -3.52 21.89
CA THR A 195 -8.38 -2.58 21.74
C THR A 195 -8.30 -1.91 20.37
N ILE A 196 -9.35 -2.06 19.54
CA ILE A 196 -9.47 -1.37 18.26
C ILE A 196 -10.48 -0.22 18.36
N LEU A 197 -10.10 0.95 17.86
CA LEU A 197 -10.94 2.15 17.87
C LEU A 197 -11.33 2.56 16.44
N ASP A 198 -12.61 2.90 16.25
CA ASP A 198 -13.11 3.51 15.02
C ASP A 198 -14.18 4.55 15.32
N ILE A 199 -14.41 5.51 14.42
CA ILE A 199 -15.48 6.51 14.52
C ILE A 199 -16.83 5.98 14.03
N SER A 200 -16.85 4.91 13.25
CA SER A 200 -18.06 4.30 12.70
C SER A 200 -18.57 3.22 13.63
N LEU A 201 -19.76 3.43 14.21
CA LEU A 201 -20.42 2.41 15.03
C LEU A 201 -20.83 1.17 14.21
N GLU A 202 -21.13 1.36 12.93
CA GLU A 202 -21.43 0.25 12.02
C GLU A 202 -20.18 -0.65 11.87
N ARG A 203 -19.02 0.00 11.60
CA ARG A 203 -17.74 -0.73 11.50
C ARG A 203 -17.37 -1.41 12.82
N LEU A 204 -17.63 -0.78 13.97
CA LEU A 204 -17.37 -1.39 15.26
C LEU A 204 -18.24 -2.63 15.52
N ARG A 205 -19.50 -2.65 15.05
CA ARG A 205 -20.37 -3.85 15.13
C ARG A 205 -19.82 -4.99 14.27
N GLU A 206 -19.44 -4.70 13.01
CA GLU A 206 -18.81 -5.71 12.17
C GLU A 206 -17.53 -6.28 12.80
N LEU A 207 -16.70 -5.41 13.39
CA LEU A 207 -15.47 -5.84 14.06
C LEU A 207 -15.77 -6.70 15.30
N ASP A 208 -16.80 -6.38 16.07
CA ASP A 208 -17.24 -7.17 17.22
C ASP A 208 -17.65 -8.59 16.81
N ASP A 209 -18.35 -8.70 15.67
CA ASP A 209 -18.79 -9.99 15.13
C ASP A 209 -17.66 -10.87 14.60
N ILE A 210 -16.63 -10.26 13.98
CA ILE A 210 -15.58 -11.01 13.26
C ILE A 210 -14.27 -11.17 14.02
N MET A 211 -14.07 -10.43 15.12
CA MET A 211 -12.81 -10.46 15.87
C MET A 211 -12.84 -11.53 16.97
N PRO A 212 -11.66 -12.10 17.32
CA PRO A 212 -11.53 -12.95 18.49
C PRO A 212 -11.86 -12.20 19.80
N LYS A 213 -12.24 -12.95 20.85
CA LYS A 213 -12.70 -12.39 22.14
C LYS A 213 -11.66 -11.54 22.89
N ASN A 214 -10.37 -11.67 22.58
CA ASN A 214 -9.31 -10.82 23.12
C ASN A 214 -9.13 -9.50 22.36
N VAL A 215 -10.01 -9.18 21.39
CA VAL A 215 -10.12 -7.88 20.75
C VAL A 215 -11.37 -7.18 21.25
N LYS A 216 -11.20 -5.99 21.80
CA LYS A 216 -12.29 -5.12 22.28
C LYS A 216 -12.47 -3.98 21.31
N THR A 217 -13.70 -3.64 20.98
CA THR A 217 -14.04 -2.48 20.16
C THR A 217 -14.32 -1.26 21.04
N LYS A 218 -13.92 -0.06 20.60
CA LYS A 218 -14.19 1.19 21.32
C LYS A 218 -14.41 2.35 20.34
N PHE A 219 -15.36 3.23 20.65
CA PHE A 219 -15.61 4.42 19.83
C PHE A 219 -14.41 5.38 19.89
N SER A 220 -13.94 5.81 18.72
CA SER A 220 -12.79 6.70 18.59
C SER A 220 -13.18 8.16 18.82
N ASN A 221 -12.72 8.72 19.91
CA ASN A 221 -12.72 10.14 20.20
C ASN A 221 -11.47 10.47 21.03
N HIS A 222 -11.15 11.75 21.17
CA HIS A 222 -9.95 12.19 21.85
C HIS A 222 -9.81 11.61 23.27
N TYR A 223 -10.89 11.60 24.05
CA TYR A 223 -10.89 11.06 25.40
C TYR A 223 -10.59 9.56 25.42
N ASN A 224 -11.29 8.78 24.59
CA ASN A 224 -11.11 7.34 24.54
C ASN A 224 -9.74 6.93 24.02
N ILE A 225 -9.18 7.66 23.02
CA ILE A 225 -7.82 7.46 22.56
C ILE A 225 -6.85 7.68 23.71
N LYS A 226 -6.92 8.84 24.39
CA LYS A 226 -6.06 9.18 25.52
C LYS A 226 -6.11 8.14 26.64
N GLU A 227 -7.29 7.66 27.00
CA GLU A 227 -7.46 6.63 28.03
C GLU A 227 -6.87 5.26 27.62
N CYS A 228 -7.04 4.87 26.34
CA CYS A 228 -6.54 3.59 25.86
C CYS A 228 -5.01 3.54 25.80
N ILE A 229 -4.38 4.64 25.37
CA ILE A 229 -2.93 4.65 25.17
C ILE A 229 -2.11 4.72 26.46
N LYS A 230 -2.64 5.25 27.56
CA LYS A 230 -1.93 5.40 28.86
C LYS A 230 -1.24 4.14 29.35
N ASN A 231 -1.85 2.99 29.15
CA ASN A 231 -1.33 1.69 29.59
C ASN A 231 -1.00 0.78 28.40
N ALA A 232 -0.88 1.33 27.20
CA ALA A 232 -0.55 0.57 26.02
C ALA A 232 0.95 0.37 25.91
N HIS A 233 1.36 -0.84 25.53
CA HIS A 233 2.75 -1.14 25.21
C HIS A 233 3.02 -0.97 23.71
N LEU A 234 1.96 -1.14 22.87
CA LEU A 234 2.00 -0.99 21.43
C LEU A 234 0.78 -0.19 20.96
N VAL A 235 1.00 0.82 20.13
CA VAL A 235 -0.08 1.56 19.46
C VAL A 235 0.16 1.55 17.96
N ILE A 236 -0.86 1.16 17.18
CA ILE A 236 -0.82 1.16 15.72
C ILE A 236 -1.79 2.21 15.20
N GLY A 237 -1.26 3.20 14.47
CA GLY A 237 -2.03 4.18 13.72
C GLY A 237 -2.38 3.66 12.33
N ALA A 238 -3.69 3.47 12.07
CA ALA A 238 -4.21 2.83 10.86
C ALA A 238 -5.35 3.64 10.21
N VAL A 239 -5.34 4.96 10.38
CA VAL A 239 -6.35 5.86 9.80
C VAL A 239 -5.84 6.42 8.47
N LEU A 240 -6.60 6.16 7.43
CA LEU A 240 -6.34 6.66 6.08
C LEU A 240 -7.59 7.43 5.63
N LEU A 241 -7.39 8.68 5.19
CA LEU A 241 -8.43 9.48 4.53
C LEU A 241 -8.07 9.59 3.04
N PRO A 242 -8.87 9.01 2.13
CA PRO A 242 -8.60 9.10 0.70
C PRO A 242 -8.46 10.55 0.24
N GLY A 243 -7.31 10.90 -0.35
CA GLY A 243 -7.05 12.24 -0.88
C GLY A 243 -6.83 13.34 0.16
N ALA A 244 -6.77 13.04 1.46
CA ALA A 244 -6.53 14.01 2.51
C ALA A 244 -5.45 13.54 3.51
N LYS A 245 -4.83 14.47 4.19
CA LYS A 245 -3.91 14.16 5.30
C LYS A 245 -4.70 13.55 6.46
N ALA A 246 -4.16 12.49 7.06
CA ALA A 246 -4.74 11.91 8.28
C ALA A 246 -4.74 12.94 9.43
N PRO A 247 -5.77 12.94 10.31
CA PRO A 247 -5.76 13.80 11.49
C PRO A 247 -4.71 13.33 12.49
N ASN A 248 -4.12 14.27 13.24
CA ASN A 248 -3.22 13.95 14.34
C ASN A 248 -4.04 13.36 15.51
N LEU A 249 -4.06 12.04 15.62
CA LEU A 249 -4.83 11.31 16.65
C LEU A 249 -4.08 11.21 17.98
N ILE A 250 -2.74 11.17 17.92
CA ILE A 250 -1.87 11.24 19.08
C ILE A 250 -1.02 12.51 18.94
N THR A 251 -1.16 13.43 19.91
CA THR A 251 -0.39 14.66 19.97
C THR A 251 0.95 14.43 20.68
N LYS A 252 1.91 15.33 20.46
CA LYS A 252 3.19 15.28 21.16
C LYS A 252 3.02 15.34 22.68
N GLU A 253 2.01 16.07 23.17
CA GLU A 253 1.73 16.17 24.61
C GLU A 253 1.29 14.83 25.19
N MET A 254 0.50 14.05 24.44
CA MET A 254 0.04 12.72 24.87
C MET A 254 1.18 11.71 25.06
N LEU A 255 2.35 11.91 24.43
CA LEU A 255 3.51 11.04 24.62
C LEU A 255 3.97 10.99 26.07
N LYS A 256 3.78 12.07 26.83
CA LYS A 256 4.14 12.15 28.25
C LYS A 256 3.29 11.23 29.15
N ASP A 257 2.11 10.82 28.66
CA ASP A 257 1.21 9.91 29.36
C ASP A 257 1.53 8.43 29.05
N LEU A 258 2.46 8.17 28.10
CA LEU A 258 2.86 6.81 27.71
C LEU A 258 4.00 6.29 28.58
N GLU A 259 4.05 4.99 28.78
CA GLU A 259 5.16 4.35 29.47
C GLU A 259 6.43 4.36 28.60
N LYS A 260 7.60 4.42 29.26
CA LYS A 260 8.89 4.39 28.57
C LYS A 260 9.08 3.08 27.78
N GLY A 261 9.46 3.22 26.53
CA GLY A 261 9.64 2.10 25.62
C GLY A 261 8.32 1.59 24.99
N THR A 262 7.21 2.31 25.16
CA THR A 262 6.01 2.10 24.33
C THR A 262 6.39 2.25 22.86
N VAL A 263 5.82 1.41 22.01
CA VAL A 263 6.05 1.40 20.56
C VAL A 263 4.85 2.00 19.83
N LEU A 264 5.09 3.04 19.03
CA LEU A 264 4.14 3.62 18.10
C LEU A 264 4.47 3.19 16.67
N VAL A 265 3.54 2.53 16.00
CA VAL A 265 3.65 2.14 14.58
C VAL A 265 2.68 2.98 13.76
N ASP A 266 3.18 3.85 12.91
CA ASP A 266 2.33 4.66 12.02
C ASP A 266 2.33 4.08 10.60
N VAL A 267 1.23 3.43 10.24
CA VAL A 267 1.05 2.84 8.89
C VAL A 267 0.59 3.90 7.88
N ALA A 268 0.05 5.01 8.34
CA ALA A 268 -0.42 6.11 7.49
C ALA A 268 0.68 7.09 7.07
N VAL A 269 1.94 6.79 7.36
CA VAL A 269 3.09 7.69 7.15
C VAL A 269 3.20 8.22 5.72
N ASP A 270 2.89 7.42 4.71
CA ASP A 270 2.91 7.83 3.29
C ASP A 270 1.91 8.97 2.98
N GLN A 271 0.93 9.19 3.86
CA GLN A 271 -0.07 10.27 3.77
C GLN A 271 0.07 11.29 4.90
N GLY A 272 1.26 11.44 5.44
CA GLY A 272 1.60 12.41 6.48
C GLY A 272 1.46 11.92 7.90
N GLY A 273 1.04 10.66 8.11
CA GLY A 273 0.93 10.02 9.41
C GLY A 273 -0.28 10.47 10.24
N CYS A 274 -0.68 9.65 11.20
CA CYS A 274 -1.75 9.96 12.16
C CYS A 274 -1.24 10.31 13.57
N PHE A 275 0.06 10.42 13.77
CA PHE A 275 0.65 10.96 14.99
C PHE A 275 1.36 12.27 14.68
N GLU A 276 1.24 13.27 15.56
CA GLU A 276 1.86 14.58 15.39
C GLU A 276 3.40 14.50 15.25
N THR A 277 3.99 13.48 15.86
CA THR A 277 5.44 13.23 15.87
C THR A 277 5.91 12.31 14.75
N THR A 278 5.04 11.90 13.84
CA THR A 278 5.39 11.01 12.72
C THR A 278 6.41 11.67 11.79
N LYS A 279 7.48 10.92 11.49
CA LYS A 279 8.48 11.23 10.48
C LYS A 279 8.70 9.98 9.61
N PRO A 280 8.70 10.08 8.29
CA PRO A 280 9.02 8.95 7.44
C PRO A 280 10.41 8.39 7.75
N THR A 281 10.51 7.08 7.86
CA THR A 281 11.76 6.32 8.03
C THR A 281 11.93 5.29 6.91
N THR A 282 13.08 4.63 6.88
CA THR A 282 13.41 3.62 5.87
C THR A 282 13.58 2.24 6.50
N HIS A 283 13.60 1.19 5.69
CA HIS A 283 13.85 -0.16 6.20
C HIS A 283 15.26 -0.33 6.81
N SER A 284 16.23 0.47 6.38
CA SER A 284 17.61 0.46 6.91
C SER A 284 17.77 1.22 8.23
N ASP A 285 16.94 2.25 8.45
CA ASP A 285 16.88 3.02 9.71
C ASP A 285 15.41 3.23 10.10
N PRO A 286 14.77 2.18 10.69
CA PRO A 286 13.32 2.10 10.76
C PRO A 286 12.70 2.85 11.95
N THR A 287 13.49 3.26 12.95
CA THR A 287 12.95 3.78 14.22
C THR A 287 13.65 5.03 14.70
N TYR A 288 12.92 5.83 15.46
CA TYR A 288 13.47 6.94 16.25
C TYR A 288 12.73 7.03 17.59
N ILE A 289 13.30 7.78 18.54
CA ILE A 289 12.72 7.94 19.88
C ILE A 289 12.41 9.42 20.12
N ILE A 290 11.21 9.70 20.65
CA ILE A 290 10.78 11.01 21.16
C ILE A 290 10.11 10.77 22.51
N ASP A 291 10.54 11.52 23.54
CA ASP A 291 10.01 11.47 24.91
C ASP A 291 9.98 10.01 25.47
N ASP A 292 11.06 9.25 25.27
CA ASP A 292 11.20 7.83 25.65
C ASP A 292 10.23 6.86 24.95
N VAL A 293 9.49 7.30 23.92
CA VAL A 293 8.57 6.49 23.12
C VAL A 293 9.21 6.17 21.76
N LEU A 294 9.22 4.88 21.40
CA LEU A 294 9.80 4.42 20.16
C LEU A 294 8.80 4.54 19.01
N HIS A 295 9.20 5.17 17.92
CA HIS A 295 8.40 5.34 16.72
C HIS A 295 8.94 4.45 15.58
N TYR A 296 8.06 3.69 14.95
CA TYR A 296 8.29 2.96 13.70
C TYR A 296 7.36 3.54 12.63
N SER A 297 7.91 4.21 11.65
CA SER A 297 7.16 4.94 10.61
C SER A 297 7.78 4.72 9.23
N VAL A 298 8.05 3.45 8.89
CA VAL A 298 8.67 3.08 7.63
C VAL A 298 7.70 3.24 6.47
N ALA A 299 8.06 4.09 5.52
CA ALA A 299 7.35 4.22 4.27
C ALA A 299 7.43 2.92 3.45
N ASN A 300 6.36 2.57 2.75
CA ASN A 300 6.32 1.38 1.90
C ASN A 300 6.57 0.05 2.66
N MET A 301 5.96 -0.13 3.82
CA MET A 301 6.06 -1.37 4.61
C MET A 301 5.93 -2.66 3.77
N PRO A 302 4.97 -2.77 2.82
CA PRO A 302 4.82 -3.99 2.00
C PRO A 302 6.05 -4.34 1.15
N GLY A 303 6.93 -3.40 0.86
CA GLY A 303 8.18 -3.63 0.13
C GLY A 303 9.16 -4.55 0.86
N ALA A 304 9.07 -4.66 2.19
CA ALA A 304 9.93 -5.54 2.99
C ALA A 304 9.61 -7.04 2.84
N VAL A 305 8.44 -7.38 2.33
CA VAL A 305 8.00 -8.78 2.11
C VAL A 305 7.59 -8.97 0.64
N PRO A 306 8.55 -8.80 -0.29
CA PRO A 306 8.24 -8.68 -1.72
C PRO A 306 7.57 -9.93 -2.29
N MET A 307 7.90 -11.12 -1.83
CA MET A 307 7.27 -12.36 -2.27
C MET A 307 5.75 -12.33 -2.00
N THR A 308 5.35 -12.14 -0.75
CA THR A 308 3.93 -12.07 -0.36
C THR A 308 3.21 -10.90 -1.05
N SER A 309 3.87 -9.76 -1.12
CA SER A 309 3.28 -8.54 -1.69
C SER A 309 3.09 -8.64 -3.20
N THR A 310 4.02 -9.27 -3.92
CA THR A 310 3.89 -9.50 -5.36
C THR A 310 2.75 -10.45 -5.68
N ASP A 311 2.64 -11.57 -4.96
CA ASP A 311 1.53 -12.51 -5.13
C ASP A 311 0.18 -11.84 -4.83
N GLY A 312 0.07 -11.16 -3.69
CA GLY A 312 -1.16 -10.47 -3.31
C GLY A 312 -1.57 -9.37 -4.30
N LEU A 313 -0.60 -8.60 -4.82
CA LEU A 313 -0.86 -7.56 -5.81
C LEU A 313 -1.27 -8.16 -7.16
N THR A 314 -0.53 -9.16 -7.66
CA THR A 314 -0.87 -9.84 -8.92
C THR A 314 -2.28 -10.41 -8.89
N ASN A 315 -2.66 -11.10 -7.82
CA ASN A 315 -4.00 -11.69 -7.68
C ASN A 315 -5.12 -10.64 -7.79
N ALA A 316 -4.88 -9.41 -7.35
CA ALA A 316 -5.86 -8.34 -7.45
C ALA A 316 -5.83 -7.63 -8.83
N THR A 317 -4.64 -7.44 -9.41
CA THR A 317 -4.45 -6.61 -10.61
C THR A 317 -4.69 -7.37 -11.91
N ILE A 318 -4.49 -8.70 -11.92
CA ILE A 318 -4.54 -9.51 -13.14
C ILE A 318 -5.89 -9.46 -13.86
N TYR A 319 -6.99 -9.46 -13.12
CA TYR A 319 -8.35 -9.36 -13.69
C TYR A 319 -8.51 -8.10 -14.56
N TYR A 320 -8.13 -6.96 -14.02
CA TYR A 320 -8.20 -5.68 -14.75
C TYR A 320 -7.17 -5.60 -15.88
N ALA A 321 -5.97 -6.17 -15.68
CA ALA A 321 -4.95 -6.24 -16.73
C ALA A 321 -5.45 -7.01 -17.95
N ILE A 322 -6.15 -8.14 -17.75
CA ILE A 322 -6.77 -8.95 -18.83
C ILE A 322 -7.88 -8.14 -19.53
N GLU A 323 -8.74 -7.44 -18.79
CA GLU A 323 -9.78 -6.61 -19.39
C GLU A 323 -9.18 -5.51 -20.27
N ILE A 324 -8.16 -4.81 -19.77
CA ILE A 324 -7.44 -3.77 -20.53
C ILE A 324 -6.81 -4.38 -21.78
N ALA A 325 -6.14 -5.53 -21.64
CA ALA A 325 -5.42 -6.18 -22.72
C ALA A 325 -6.35 -6.71 -23.82
N ASN A 326 -7.50 -7.29 -23.46
CA ASN A 326 -8.47 -7.85 -24.39
C ASN A 326 -9.28 -6.79 -25.14
N LYS A 327 -9.70 -5.72 -24.44
CA LYS A 327 -10.67 -4.75 -24.95
C LYS A 327 -10.05 -3.40 -25.35
N GLY A 328 -8.80 -3.18 -24.96
CA GLY A 328 -8.19 -1.85 -24.95
C GLY A 328 -8.72 -1.01 -23.76
N TRP A 329 -7.90 -0.09 -23.28
CA TRP A 329 -8.19 0.69 -22.07
C TRP A 329 -9.54 1.42 -22.10
N LYS A 330 -9.94 1.97 -23.27
CA LYS A 330 -11.18 2.77 -23.38
C LYS A 330 -12.42 1.88 -23.21
N GLN A 331 -12.50 0.78 -23.94
CA GLN A 331 -13.66 -0.12 -23.87
C GLN A 331 -13.73 -0.80 -22.51
N ALA A 332 -12.59 -1.23 -21.97
CA ALA A 332 -12.53 -1.79 -20.61
C ALA A 332 -13.08 -0.82 -19.56
N CYS A 333 -12.72 0.47 -19.64
CA CYS A 333 -13.23 1.49 -18.72
C CYS A 333 -14.71 1.86 -18.95
N ILE A 334 -15.25 1.70 -20.16
CA ILE A 334 -16.69 1.88 -20.43
C ILE A 334 -17.49 0.77 -19.74
N GLU A 335 -17.02 -0.46 -19.81
CA GLU A 335 -17.72 -1.64 -19.28
C GLU A 335 -17.46 -1.87 -17.77
N ASN A 336 -16.34 -1.37 -17.25
CA ASN A 336 -15.92 -1.54 -15.86
C ASN A 336 -15.78 -0.18 -15.17
N ASN A 337 -16.81 0.23 -14.45
CA ASN A 337 -16.82 1.53 -13.77
C ASN A 337 -15.74 1.67 -12.68
N PRO A 338 -15.44 0.66 -11.85
CA PRO A 338 -14.26 0.69 -10.98
C PRO A 338 -12.96 1.00 -11.71
N LEU A 339 -12.70 0.32 -12.83
CA LEU A 339 -11.50 0.56 -13.64
C LEU A 339 -11.47 1.98 -14.23
N LYS A 340 -12.63 2.51 -14.64
CA LYS A 340 -12.76 3.89 -15.14
C LYS A 340 -12.30 4.91 -14.10
N LYS A 341 -12.59 4.71 -12.82
CA LYS A 341 -12.10 5.56 -11.73
C LYS A 341 -10.59 5.49 -11.56
N GLY A 342 -9.94 4.42 -12.04
CA GLY A 342 -8.49 4.26 -12.11
C GLY A 342 -7.80 5.22 -13.06
N LEU A 343 -8.51 5.80 -14.04
CA LEU A 343 -7.93 6.75 -15.00
C LEU A 343 -7.59 8.07 -14.30
N ASN A 344 -6.31 8.44 -14.30
CA ASN A 344 -5.83 9.68 -13.69
C ASN A 344 -5.35 10.68 -14.74
N ILE A 345 -4.59 10.23 -15.75
CA ILE A 345 -4.12 11.05 -16.87
C ILE A 345 -4.41 10.28 -18.17
N VAL A 346 -4.96 10.97 -19.16
CA VAL A 346 -5.28 10.39 -20.46
C VAL A 346 -4.86 11.36 -21.56
N ARG A 347 -3.86 10.97 -22.34
CA ARG A 347 -3.35 11.75 -23.49
C ARG A 347 -3.13 13.23 -23.14
N GLY A 348 -2.31 13.48 -22.14
CA GLY A 348 -1.96 14.84 -21.70
C GLY A 348 -3.01 15.56 -20.86
N ASN A 349 -4.18 14.95 -20.58
CA ASN A 349 -5.23 15.55 -19.79
C ASN A 349 -5.35 14.91 -18.42
N VAL A 350 -5.43 15.72 -17.36
CA VAL A 350 -5.74 15.26 -16.01
C VAL A 350 -7.24 15.01 -15.92
N VAL A 351 -7.61 13.75 -15.68
CA VAL A 351 -9.00 13.27 -15.67
C VAL A 351 -9.46 12.79 -14.29
N TYR A 352 -8.61 12.88 -13.28
CA TYR A 352 -8.95 12.61 -11.88
C TYR A 352 -8.93 13.91 -11.08
N LYS A 353 -10.08 14.24 -10.48
CA LYS A 353 -10.34 15.55 -9.88
C LYS A 353 -9.35 15.89 -8.76
N ALA A 354 -9.09 14.96 -7.85
CA ALA A 354 -8.18 15.19 -6.73
C ALA A 354 -6.73 15.49 -7.16
N VAL A 355 -6.25 14.90 -8.27
CA VAL A 355 -4.93 15.22 -8.83
C VAL A 355 -4.91 16.65 -9.41
N ALA A 356 -5.97 17.05 -10.11
CA ALA A 356 -6.08 18.41 -10.63
C ALA A 356 -6.10 19.45 -9.50
N GLU A 357 -6.87 19.19 -8.44
CA GLU A 357 -6.99 20.08 -7.28
C GLU A 357 -5.66 20.19 -6.49
N ALA A 358 -4.94 19.08 -6.32
CA ALA A 358 -3.66 19.06 -5.59
C ALA A 358 -2.62 20.05 -6.15
N PHE A 359 -2.65 20.31 -7.45
CA PHE A 359 -1.66 21.16 -8.10
C PHE A 359 -2.26 22.37 -8.85
N ASN A 360 -3.55 22.63 -8.63
CA ASN A 360 -4.30 23.69 -9.32
C ASN A 360 -4.19 23.55 -10.86
N MET A 361 -4.33 22.32 -11.37
CA MET A 361 -4.33 21.98 -12.79
C MET A 361 -5.74 21.92 -13.35
N LYS A 362 -5.86 22.03 -14.68
CA LYS A 362 -7.17 21.90 -15.36
C LYS A 362 -7.66 20.46 -15.28
N TYR A 363 -8.85 20.27 -14.71
CA TYR A 363 -9.57 19.00 -14.76
C TYR A 363 -10.31 18.85 -16.10
N THR A 364 -10.19 17.69 -16.72
CA THR A 364 -10.89 17.34 -17.97
C THR A 364 -11.80 16.15 -17.72
N LYS A 365 -13.12 16.35 -17.86
CA LYS A 365 -14.08 15.24 -17.71
C LYS A 365 -14.01 14.32 -18.91
N LEU A 366 -13.92 13.01 -18.68
CA LEU A 366 -14.02 12.02 -19.75
C LEU A 366 -15.47 11.85 -20.20
N ASN A 367 -15.70 11.99 -21.49
CA ASN A 367 -17.02 11.84 -22.12
C ASN A 367 -17.08 10.51 -22.90
N PHE A 368 -17.16 9.37 -22.18
CA PHE A 368 -17.49 8.05 -22.72
C PHE A 368 -18.08 7.15 -21.64
#